data_7969c112d4b5059cc36e14c0b87c866f
#
_entry.id   7969c112d4b5059cc36e14c0b87c866f
#
_cell.length_a   1.000
_cell.length_b   1.000
_cell.length_c   1.000
_cell.angle_alpha   90.00
_cell.angle_beta   90.00
_cell.angle_gamma   90.00
#
_symmetry.space_group_name_H-M   'P 1'
#
loop_
_entity.id
_entity.type
_entity.pdbx_description
1 polymer ?
#
loop_
_entity_poly.entity_id
_entity_poly.type
_entity_poly.pdbx_seq_one_letter_code
_entity_poly.pdbx_strand_id
1 'polypeptide(L)'
;MRPFQDAGTGSVGLNVTVVGGGLAGLSAACALAEAGHQVRLLEKRRYLGGRASSYEHPGTGEVIDNCQHVLLGNCVNLIDLYHRLGVSDAIRWFDRMTFLEPGGRRSILEPSFLPAPFHDMPAFLRAPAFSFSDKLAIGRGLTALIAGVPNDSEENFAQWLARHGQTRGAIERFWKPVLVSALNEDPERMSVHYAGQVIRKSLLLSPGAGRMGVPTIPLSDLYGRAIDYVQSRGGQVDLNSAPGSFHWSDENRQWTVTAGGQIFSCDAIVLALAFEGLSKLLPLLPGNPEAEQLAKNLGGFEHSPITGIHLWFDREITDLDHAILLDTTIQWMFNKSRLQAEKRRHEPGSYVELVVSASRSMVGMQRQEIIDLALRELVEFFPLAGQAKLLKAAVVKEVRATYSIRPQLDSLRPSSASPWPAVVLAGDWVATGWPATMEGAVRSGYMAAEAVTRMEGKPGHFLQPDLAPTGLMRLLP
;
A
#
# COMPACT_ATOMS: atom_id res chain seq x y z
N MET A 1 21.06 30.84 -53.25
CA MET A 1 20.84 30.99 -51.84
C MET A 1 19.71 30.07 -51.43
N ARG A 2 19.99 28.94 -50.77
CA ARG A 2 18.98 28.06 -50.13
C ARG A 2 18.86 28.48 -48.68
N PRO A 3 17.66 28.57 -48.11
CA PRO A 3 17.51 28.88 -46.70
C PRO A 3 17.94 27.69 -45.88
N PHE A 4 18.72 27.96 -44.84
CA PHE A 4 19.05 27.02 -43.77
C PHE A 4 17.72 26.52 -43.13
N GLN A 5 17.48 25.22 -43.14
CA GLN A 5 16.50 24.59 -42.30
C GLN A 5 17.05 24.61 -40.89
N ASP A 6 16.40 25.29 -39.98
CA ASP A 6 16.56 25.16 -38.54
C ASP A 6 16.31 23.69 -38.16
N ALA A 7 17.37 22.99 -37.86
CA ALA A 7 17.27 21.72 -37.13
C ALA A 7 16.77 22.05 -35.72
N GLY A 8 15.49 21.83 -35.48
CA GLY A 8 14.92 21.95 -34.15
C GLY A 8 15.71 21.06 -33.19
N THR A 9 16.46 21.70 -32.29
CA THR A 9 17.04 21.08 -31.11
C THR A 9 15.90 20.63 -30.21
N GLY A 10 15.32 19.46 -30.48
CA GLY A 10 14.49 18.76 -29.52
C GLY A 10 15.37 18.56 -28.26
N SER A 11 15.05 19.23 -27.16
CA SER A 11 15.78 19.04 -25.92
C SER A 11 15.70 17.56 -25.56
N VAL A 12 16.84 16.89 -25.58
CA VAL A 12 16.96 15.51 -25.10
C VAL A 12 16.57 15.53 -23.63
N GLY A 13 15.59 14.72 -23.21
CA GLY A 13 15.17 14.64 -21.82
C GLY A 13 16.34 14.23 -20.90
N LEU A 14 16.21 14.52 -19.61
CA LEU A 14 17.26 14.19 -18.61
C LEU A 14 17.50 12.69 -18.53
N ASN A 15 18.75 12.30 -18.23
CA ASN A 15 19.09 10.97 -17.78
C ASN A 15 18.77 10.85 -16.28
N VAL A 16 17.80 10.04 -15.92
CA VAL A 16 17.32 9.93 -14.54
C VAL A 16 17.53 8.51 -14.00
N THR A 17 18.24 8.42 -12.89
CA THR A 17 18.42 7.15 -12.17
C THR A 17 17.37 7.03 -11.06
N VAL A 18 16.54 5.99 -11.11
CA VAL A 18 15.58 5.65 -10.05
C VAL A 18 16.13 4.49 -9.24
N VAL A 19 16.35 4.69 -7.94
CA VAL A 19 16.90 3.68 -7.02
C VAL A 19 15.76 3.07 -6.20
N GLY A 20 15.45 1.82 -6.48
CA GLY A 20 14.39 1.05 -5.82
C GLY A 20 13.19 0.78 -6.73
N GLY A 21 12.89 -0.50 -6.95
CA GLY A 21 11.80 -1.01 -7.78
C GLY A 21 10.49 -1.30 -7.01
N GLY A 22 10.26 -0.63 -5.87
CA GLY A 22 8.95 -0.61 -5.18
C GLY A 22 7.97 0.34 -5.88
N LEU A 23 6.71 0.41 -5.41
CA LEU A 23 5.65 1.19 -6.06
C LEU A 23 6.01 2.66 -6.26
N ALA A 24 6.72 3.28 -5.32
CA ALA A 24 7.20 4.65 -5.45
C ALA A 24 8.19 4.81 -6.62
N GLY A 25 9.14 3.86 -6.76
CA GLY A 25 10.09 3.88 -7.87
C GLY A 25 9.45 3.55 -9.21
N LEU A 26 8.52 2.59 -9.23
CA LEU A 26 7.79 2.22 -10.45
C LEU A 26 6.95 3.40 -10.97
N SER A 27 6.20 4.08 -10.09
CA SER A 27 5.39 5.23 -10.47
C SER A 27 6.26 6.40 -10.96
N ALA A 28 7.39 6.69 -10.27
CA ALA A 28 8.34 7.69 -10.73
C ALA A 28 8.95 7.32 -12.09
N ALA A 29 9.44 6.08 -12.26
CA ALA A 29 10.05 5.62 -13.50
C ALA A 29 9.08 5.66 -14.68
N CYS A 30 7.84 5.20 -14.50
CA CYS A 30 6.82 5.22 -15.55
C CYS A 30 6.46 6.66 -15.93
N ALA A 31 6.25 7.56 -14.97
CA ALA A 31 5.93 8.95 -15.22
C ALA A 31 7.05 9.70 -15.95
N LEU A 32 8.29 9.51 -15.52
CA LEU A 32 9.45 10.11 -16.15
C LEU A 32 9.71 9.58 -17.57
N ALA A 33 9.58 8.26 -17.78
CA ALA A 33 9.70 7.66 -19.11
C ALA A 33 8.63 8.19 -20.08
N GLU A 34 7.38 8.37 -19.60
CA GLU A 34 6.29 8.97 -20.38
C GLU A 34 6.57 10.44 -20.73
N ALA A 35 7.21 11.18 -19.83
CA ALA A 35 7.64 12.55 -20.07
C ALA A 35 8.84 12.69 -21.04
N GLY A 36 9.39 11.57 -21.53
CA GLY A 36 10.50 11.55 -22.50
C GLY A 36 11.90 11.59 -21.89
N HIS A 37 12.03 11.37 -20.58
CA HIS A 37 13.34 11.23 -19.94
C HIS A 37 13.93 9.83 -20.16
N GLN A 38 15.26 9.75 -20.18
CA GLN A 38 16.00 8.49 -20.21
C GLN A 38 16.09 7.92 -18.79
N VAL A 39 15.22 6.97 -18.48
CA VAL A 39 15.11 6.40 -17.13
C VAL A 39 15.94 5.14 -17.00
N ARG A 40 16.75 5.07 -15.93
CA ARG A 40 17.41 3.84 -15.50
C ARG A 40 16.93 3.47 -14.09
N LEU A 41 16.15 2.37 -13.99
CA LEU A 41 15.63 1.85 -12.72
C LEU A 41 16.55 0.76 -12.17
N LEU A 42 17.05 0.95 -10.94
CA LEU A 42 17.88 -0.03 -10.23
C LEU A 42 17.06 -0.73 -9.14
N GLU A 43 16.99 -2.05 -9.18
CA GLU A 43 16.37 -2.86 -8.12
C GLU A 43 17.34 -3.97 -7.66
N LYS A 44 17.57 -4.06 -6.34
CA LYS A 44 18.46 -5.06 -5.74
C LYS A 44 17.94 -6.49 -5.78
N ARG A 45 16.61 -6.68 -5.91
CA ARG A 45 15.95 -7.99 -6.02
C ARG A 45 15.85 -8.41 -7.48
N ARG A 46 15.52 -9.68 -7.70
CA ARG A 46 15.26 -10.24 -9.03
C ARG A 46 13.86 -9.93 -9.59
N TYR A 47 13.02 -9.20 -8.83
CA TYR A 47 11.64 -8.86 -9.16
C TYR A 47 11.28 -7.45 -8.65
N LEU A 48 10.29 -6.83 -9.27
CA LEU A 48 9.74 -5.53 -8.92
C LEU A 48 8.58 -5.64 -7.91
N GLY A 49 8.11 -4.49 -7.43
CA GLY A 49 7.00 -4.36 -6.48
C GLY A 49 7.43 -4.08 -5.04
N GLY A 50 8.70 -4.34 -4.69
CA GLY A 50 9.19 -4.07 -3.34
C GLY A 50 8.50 -4.93 -2.27
N ARG A 51 7.74 -4.29 -1.37
CA ARG A 51 6.93 -4.98 -0.34
C ARG A 51 5.66 -5.62 -0.92
N ALA A 52 5.12 -5.09 -2.02
CA ALA A 52 4.00 -5.68 -2.75
C ALA A 52 4.55 -6.62 -3.85
N SER A 53 4.97 -7.81 -3.50
CA SER A 53 5.61 -8.76 -4.42
C SER A 53 5.18 -10.19 -4.13
N SER A 54 5.34 -11.05 -5.14
CA SER A 54 5.16 -12.48 -5.04
C SER A 54 6.47 -13.19 -5.28
N TYR A 55 6.60 -14.39 -4.72
CA TYR A 55 7.78 -15.23 -4.92
C TYR A 55 7.43 -16.70 -4.76
N GLU A 56 8.24 -17.56 -5.33
CA GLU A 56 8.14 -19.01 -5.09
C GLU A 56 8.60 -19.33 -3.67
N HIS A 57 7.69 -19.85 -2.86
CA HIS A 57 7.99 -20.19 -1.46
C HIS A 57 8.79 -21.50 -1.38
N PRO A 58 10.01 -21.50 -0.81
CA PRO A 58 10.93 -22.63 -0.89
C PRO A 58 10.40 -23.89 -0.19
N GLY A 59 9.51 -23.76 0.79
CA GLY A 59 8.97 -24.90 1.54
C GLY A 59 7.74 -25.54 0.89
N THR A 60 7.04 -24.86 -0.02
CA THR A 60 5.82 -25.37 -0.68
C THR A 60 5.95 -25.51 -2.18
N GLY A 61 6.91 -24.81 -2.81
CA GLY A 61 7.04 -24.71 -4.26
C GLY A 61 5.95 -23.86 -4.91
N GLU A 62 5.09 -23.21 -4.12
CA GLU A 62 3.99 -22.37 -4.62
C GLU A 62 4.44 -20.92 -4.79
N VAL A 63 3.92 -20.26 -5.82
CA VAL A 63 4.02 -18.80 -5.93
C VAL A 63 2.99 -18.18 -5.01
N ILE A 64 3.46 -17.48 -3.99
CA ILE A 64 2.64 -16.77 -3.01
C ILE A 64 2.94 -15.28 -3.01
N ASP A 65 1.94 -14.47 -2.68
CA ASP A 65 2.15 -13.08 -2.33
C ASP A 65 2.81 -12.99 -0.93
N ASN A 66 3.68 -12.03 -0.70
CA ASN A 66 4.27 -11.86 0.63
C ASN A 66 3.20 -11.52 1.69
N CYS A 67 2.08 -10.94 1.27
CA CYS A 67 0.83 -10.76 1.98
C CYS A 67 -0.26 -10.38 0.98
N GLN A 68 -1.54 -10.58 1.28
CA GLN A 68 -2.62 -10.08 0.45
C GLN A 68 -2.58 -8.55 0.42
N HIS A 69 -2.58 -8.00 -0.78
CA HIS A 69 -2.69 -6.56 -1.00
C HIS A 69 -4.05 -6.24 -1.60
N VAL A 70 -4.72 -5.27 -1.02
CA VAL A 70 -5.98 -4.72 -1.52
C VAL A 70 -5.85 -3.22 -1.72
N LEU A 71 -6.67 -2.65 -2.59
CA LEU A 71 -6.80 -1.21 -2.73
C LEU A 71 -8.25 -0.81 -2.56
N LEU A 72 -8.48 0.43 -2.18
CA LEU A 72 -9.82 1.01 -2.14
C LEU A 72 -10.03 1.93 -3.34
N GLY A 73 -11.29 2.20 -3.68
CA GLY A 73 -11.65 3.04 -4.83
C GLY A 73 -11.12 4.48 -4.74
N ASN A 74 -10.75 4.96 -3.55
CA ASN A 74 -10.11 6.25 -3.35
C ASN A 74 -8.57 6.25 -3.57
N CYS A 75 -7.96 5.12 -3.89
CA CYS A 75 -6.55 5.00 -4.23
C CYS A 75 -6.32 5.41 -5.69
N VAL A 76 -6.59 6.68 -6.03
CA VAL A 76 -6.68 7.17 -7.41
C VAL A 76 -5.34 7.13 -8.15
N ASN A 77 -4.22 7.37 -7.46
CA ASN A 77 -2.90 7.31 -8.07
C ASN A 77 -2.44 5.87 -8.32
N LEU A 78 -2.77 4.96 -7.42
CA LEU A 78 -2.51 3.53 -7.64
C LEU A 78 -3.34 2.98 -8.81
N ILE A 79 -4.60 3.40 -8.93
CA ILE A 79 -5.47 3.06 -10.06
C ILE A 79 -4.90 3.63 -11.36
N ASP A 80 -4.41 4.87 -11.36
CA ASP A 80 -3.74 5.48 -12.52
C ASP A 80 -2.48 4.67 -12.91
N LEU A 81 -1.66 4.26 -11.94
CA LEU A 81 -0.51 3.40 -12.22
C LEU A 81 -0.93 2.07 -12.88
N TYR A 82 -2.04 1.44 -12.43
CA TYR A 82 -2.54 0.22 -13.05
C TYR A 82 -3.01 0.44 -14.49
N HIS A 83 -3.62 1.60 -14.78
CA HIS A 83 -3.97 1.99 -16.16
C HIS A 83 -2.72 2.14 -17.02
N ARG A 84 -1.68 2.83 -16.54
CA ARG A 84 -0.39 2.99 -17.25
C ARG A 84 0.26 1.64 -17.56
N LEU A 85 0.24 0.72 -16.61
CA LEU A 85 0.81 -0.61 -16.77
C LEU A 85 -0.05 -1.56 -17.63
N GLY A 86 -1.28 -1.18 -17.97
CA GLY A 86 -2.22 -2.00 -18.73
C GLY A 86 -2.72 -3.22 -17.95
N VAL A 87 -2.85 -3.09 -16.61
CA VAL A 87 -3.23 -4.20 -15.71
C VAL A 87 -4.55 -3.96 -14.98
N SER A 88 -5.33 -2.98 -15.38
CA SER A 88 -6.61 -2.65 -14.72
C SER A 88 -7.58 -3.83 -14.70
N ASP A 89 -7.60 -4.66 -15.75
CA ASP A 89 -8.47 -5.84 -15.85
C ASP A 89 -8.04 -6.98 -14.91
N ALA A 90 -6.81 -6.91 -14.37
CA ALA A 90 -6.33 -7.85 -13.36
C ALA A 90 -6.76 -7.47 -11.93
N ILE A 91 -7.61 -6.46 -11.77
CA ILE A 91 -8.17 -6.06 -10.48
C ILE A 91 -9.66 -6.39 -10.45
N ARG A 92 -10.05 -7.29 -9.56
CA ARG A 92 -11.46 -7.60 -9.31
C ARG A 92 -12.01 -6.69 -8.22
N TRP A 93 -13.11 -5.99 -8.54
CA TRP A 93 -13.73 -5.03 -7.64
C TRP A 93 -14.91 -5.63 -6.89
N PHE A 94 -15.02 -5.30 -5.60
CA PHE A 94 -16.07 -5.69 -4.69
C PHE A 94 -16.71 -4.45 -4.06
N ASP A 95 -18.02 -4.34 -4.17
CA ASP A 95 -18.82 -3.30 -3.52
C ASP A 95 -19.34 -3.75 -2.15
N ARG A 96 -19.20 -5.05 -1.84
CA ARG A 96 -19.68 -5.68 -0.61
C ARG A 96 -18.55 -6.07 0.31
N MET A 97 -18.69 -5.71 1.59
CA MET A 97 -17.83 -6.19 2.67
C MET A 97 -18.61 -7.19 3.52
N THR A 98 -18.12 -8.41 3.63
CA THR A 98 -18.71 -9.46 4.46
C THR A 98 -17.99 -9.55 5.78
N PHE A 99 -18.68 -9.24 6.87
CA PHE A 99 -18.26 -9.47 8.24
C PHE A 99 -18.84 -10.78 8.70
N LEU A 100 -18.01 -11.67 9.21
CA LEU A 100 -18.38 -13.02 9.62
C LEU A 100 -18.09 -13.21 11.11
N GLU A 101 -19.09 -13.67 11.84
CA GLU A 101 -18.98 -14.01 13.27
C GLU A 101 -18.72 -15.51 13.42
N PRO A 102 -18.07 -15.96 14.51
CA PRO A 102 -18.02 -17.37 14.84
C PRO A 102 -19.42 -18.00 14.79
N GLY A 103 -19.52 -19.22 14.23
CA GLY A 103 -20.81 -19.84 13.94
C GLY A 103 -21.44 -19.45 12.61
N GLY A 104 -20.78 -18.62 11.79
CA GLY A 104 -21.16 -18.35 10.40
C GLY A 104 -22.21 -17.26 10.19
N ARG A 105 -22.59 -16.49 11.22
CA ARG A 105 -23.53 -15.36 11.07
C ARG A 105 -22.87 -14.25 10.25
N ARG A 106 -23.54 -13.82 9.18
CA ARG A 106 -23.01 -12.83 8.22
C ARG A 106 -23.64 -11.46 8.41
N SER A 107 -22.81 -10.41 8.40
CA SER A 107 -23.22 -9.01 8.23
C SER A 107 -22.62 -8.48 6.95
N ILE A 108 -23.45 -7.98 6.03
CA ILE A 108 -22.98 -7.47 4.73
C ILE A 108 -23.16 -5.96 4.75
N LEU A 109 -22.06 -5.25 4.53
CA LEU A 109 -22.08 -3.80 4.28
C LEU A 109 -21.89 -3.57 2.78
N GLU A 110 -22.87 -2.87 2.19
CA GLU A 110 -22.89 -2.50 0.77
C GLU A 110 -23.57 -1.15 0.60
N PRO A 111 -23.11 -0.32 -0.33
CA PRO A 111 -23.71 0.99 -0.56
C PRO A 111 -25.12 0.87 -1.12
N SER A 112 -25.98 1.76 -0.69
CA SER A 112 -27.35 1.93 -1.18
C SER A 112 -27.45 3.15 -2.11
N PHE A 113 -28.67 3.46 -2.57
CA PHE A 113 -28.96 4.64 -3.40
C PHE A 113 -28.89 5.97 -2.62
N LEU A 114 -28.74 5.93 -1.31
CA LEU A 114 -28.66 7.15 -0.49
C LEU A 114 -27.37 7.94 -0.82
N PRO A 115 -27.44 9.27 -0.77
CA PRO A 115 -26.26 10.10 -1.01
C PRO A 115 -25.24 9.96 0.13
N ALA A 116 -23.95 10.17 -0.19
CA ALA A 116 -22.90 10.27 0.84
C ALA A 116 -23.25 11.38 1.85
N PRO A 117 -23.04 11.18 3.17
CA PRO A 117 -22.35 10.04 3.80
C PRO A 117 -23.27 8.86 4.19
N PHE A 118 -24.53 8.83 3.78
CA PHE A 118 -25.53 7.89 4.27
C PHE A 118 -25.70 6.64 3.41
N HIS A 119 -24.90 6.47 2.36
CA HIS A 119 -25.03 5.34 1.41
C HIS A 119 -24.91 3.97 2.08
N ASP A 120 -24.06 3.80 3.10
CA ASP A 120 -23.89 2.52 3.81
C ASP A 120 -24.85 2.36 5.00
N MET A 121 -25.59 3.41 5.37
CA MET A 121 -26.44 3.42 6.55
C MET A 121 -27.50 2.31 6.57
N PRO A 122 -28.25 2.01 5.47
CA PRO A 122 -29.28 0.97 5.51
C PRO A 122 -28.68 -0.43 5.76
N ALA A 123 -27.53 -0.75 5.16
CA ALA A 123 -26.82 -2.01 5.40
C ALA A 123 -26.28 -2.09 6.84
N PHE A 124 -25.67 -1.01 7.32
CA PHE A 124 -25.16 -0.89 8.68
C PHE A 124 -26.26 -1.07 9.74
N LEU A 125 -27.43 -0.44 9.56
CA LEU A 125 -28.53 -0.59 10.49
C LEU A 125 -29.11 -2.01 10.53
N ARG A 126 -29.07 -2.74 9.42
CA ARG A 126 -29.50 -4.15 9.35
C ARG A 126 -28.45 -5.15 9.82
N ALA A 127 -27.16 -4.76 9.90
CA ALA A 127 -26.06 -5.64 10.25
C ALA A 127 -26.24 -6.23 11.67
N PRO A 128 -26.35 -7.57 11.82
CA PRO A 128 -26.56 -8.22 13.13
C PRO A 128 -25.30 -8.24 14.00
N ALA A 129 -24.11 -8.03 13.44
CA ALA A 129 -22.86 -7.99 14.19
C ALA A 129 -22.79 -6.85 15.22
N PHE A 130 -23.60 -5.80 15.05
CA PHE A 130 -23.60 -4.62 15.92
C PHE A 130 -24.89 -4.53 16.74
N SER A 131 -24.77 -4.41 18.05
CA SER A 131 -25.89 -4.09 18.93
C SER A 131 -26.41 -2.67 18.67
N PHE A 132 -27.61 -2.34 19.20
CA PHE A 132 -28.13 -0.99 19.06
C PHE A 132 -27.21 0.07 19.70
N SER A 133 -26.63 -0.23 20.85
CA SER A 133 -25.66 0.65 21.53
C SER A 133 -24.39 0.84 20.71
N ASP A 134 -23.90 -0.21 20.03
CA ASP A 134 -22.74 -0.11 19.14
C ASP A 134 -23.04 0.79 17.94
N LYS A 135 -24.20 0.60 17.29
CA LYS A 135 -24.64 1.43 16.17
C LYS A 135 -24.73 2.91 16.54
N LEU A 136 -25.28 3.21 17.73
CA LEU A 136 -25.36 4.58 18.23
C LEU A 136 -23.98 5.16 18.53
N ALA A 137 -23.09 4.38 19.13
CA ALA A 137 -21.72 4.79 19.43
C ALA A 137 -20.92 5.06 18.14
N ILE A 138 -20.95 4.12 17.17
CA ILE A 138 -20.31 4.28 15.85
C ILE A 138 -20.85 5.52 15.14
N GLY A 139 -22.19 5.70 15.10
CA GLY A 139 -22.82 6.88 14.49
C GLY A 139 -22.31 8.19 15.08
N ARG A 140 -22.11 8.25 16.40
CA ARG A 140 -21.52 9.40 17.11
C ARG A 140 -20.08 9.67 16.66
N GLY A 141 -19.25 8.64 16.58
CA GLY A 141 -17.88 8.75 16.09
C GLY A 141 -17.82 9.19 14.63
N LEU A 142 -18.63 8.60 13.75
CA LEU A 142 -18.71 9.01 12.34
C LEU A 142 -19.15 10.47 12.19
N THR A 143 -20.13 10.93 12.97
CA THR A 143 -20.59 12.33 12.97
C THR A 143 -19.45 13.28 13.35
N ALA A 144 -18.64 12.92 14.36
CA ALA A 144 -17.48 13.72 14.74
C ALA A 144 -16.46 13.84 13.59
N LEU A 145 -16.20 12.73 12.86
CA LEU A 145 -15.29 12.74 11.72
C LEU A 145 -15.85 13.42 10.46
N ILE A 146 -17.19 13.47 10.32
CA ILE A 146 -17.85 14.27 9.28
C ILE A 146 -17.62 15.77 9.56
N ALA A 147 -17.73 16.19 10.82
CA ALA A 147 -17.51 17.57 11.21
C ALA A 147 -16.04 18.02 11.00
N GLY A 148 -15.09 17.13 11.11
CA GLY A 148 -13.68 17.40 10.82
C GLY A 148 -12.76 16.27 11.25
N VAL A 149 -11.68 16.07 10.50
CA VAL A 149 -10.60 15.16 10.89
C VAL A 149 -9.66 15.90 11.84
N PRO A 150 -9.36 15.34 13.03
CA PRO A 150 -8.38 15.96 13.94
C PRO A 150 -7.01 16.13 13.27
N ASN A 151 -6.30 17.20 13.60
CA ASN A 151 -4.92 17.36 13.20
C ASN A 151 -4.02 16.31 13.88
N ASP A 152 -2.82 16.09 13.32
CA ASP A 152 -1.84 15.22 13.97
C ASP A 152 -1.42 15.85 15.32
N SER A 153 -1.63 15.11 16.39
CA SER A 153 -1.45 15.54 17.77
C SER A 153 -0.85 14.38 18.59
N GLU A 154 -0.69 14.58 19.90
CA GLU A 154 -0.26 13.51 20.80
C GLU A 154 -1.34 12.46 21.06
N GLU A 155 -2.61 12.78 20.78
CA GLU A 155 -3.75 11.88 20.98
C GLU A 155 -3.67 10.68 20.04
N ASN A 156 -3.73 9.46 20.60
CA ASN A 156 -3.88 8.25 19.82
C ASN A 156 -5.37 7.93 19.59
N PHE A 157 -5.64 7.02 18.66
CA PHE A 157 -7.01 6.70 18.27
C PHE A 157 -7.82 6.02 19.39
N ALA A 158 -7.20 5.23 20.28
CA ALA A 158 -7.89 4.63 21.42
C ALA A 158 -8.39 5.71 22.41
N GLN A 159 -7.58 6.74 22.66
CA GLN A 159 -7.97 7.89 23.49
C GLN A 159 -9.15 8.64 22.85
N TRP A 160 -9.09 8.87 21.54
CA TRP A 160 -10.19 9.49 20.80
C TRP A 160 -11.49 8.66 20.87
N LEU A 161 -11.42 7.32 20.70
CA LEU A 161 -12.54 6.41 20.84
C LEU A 161 -13.18 6.49 22.23
N ALA A 162 -12.36 6.50 23.29
CA ALA A 162 -12.82 6.64 24.68
C ALA A 162 -13.55 7.98 24.89
N ARG A 163 -12.95 9.09 24.42
CA ARG A 163 -13.52 10.44 24.53
C ARG A 163 -14.88 10.57 23.79
N HIS A 164 -15.06 9.81 22.71
CA HIS A 164 -16.33 9.78 21.94
C HIS A 164 -17.29 8.68 22.40
N GLY A 165 -17.03 8.06 23.57
CA GLY A 165 -17.93 7.10 24.20
C GLY A 165 -18.21 5.87 23.33
N GLN A 166 -17.15 5.34 22.67
CA GLN A 166 -17.28 4.13 21.88
C GLN A 166 -17.43 2.90 22.77
N THR A 167 -18.38 2.04 22.47
CA THR A 167 -18.58 0.77 23.17
C THR A 167 -17.48 -0.23 22.80
N ARG A 168 -17.26 -1.24 23.64
CA ARG A 168 -16.32 -2.33 23.32
C ARG A 168 -16.70 -3.03 22.02
N GLY A 169 -18.02 -3.30 21.80
CA GLY A 169 -18.49 -3.93 20.56
C GLY A 169 -18.18 -3.08 19.33
N ALA A 170 -18.41 -1.76 19.41
CA ALA A 170 -18.05 -0.83 18.34
C ALA A 170 -16.53 -0.85 18.04
N ILE A 171 -15.70 -0.87 19.08
CA ILE A 171 -14.24 -0.90 18.94
C ILE A 171 -13.79 -2.20 18.27
N GLU A 172 -14.17 -3.36 18.81
CA GLU A 172 -13.66 -4.66 18.38
C GLU A 172 -14.24 -5.09 17.01
N ARG A 173 -15.49 -4.72 16.69
CA ARG A 173 -16.18 -5.24 15.50
C ARG A 173 -16.30 -4.25 14.33
N PHE A 174 -16.04 -2.95 14.56
CA PHE A 174 -16.08 -1.93 13.52
C PHE A 174 -14.74 -1.20 13.38
N TRP A 175 -14.32 -0.46 14.42
CA TRP A 175 -13.14 0.41 14.31
C TRP A 175 -11.85 -0.37 14.06
N LYS A 176 -11.60 -1.43 14.85
CA LYS A 176 -10.39 -2.25 14.68
C LYS A 176 -10.35 -2.96 13.32
N PRO A 177 -11.38 -3.75 12.91
CA PRO A 177 -11.32 -4.43 11.62
C PRO A 177 -11.09 -3.51 10.42
N VAL A 178 -11.68 -2.31 10.45
CA VAL A 178 -11.52 -1.34 9.36
C VAL A 178 -10.14 -0.67 9.40
N LEU A 179 -9.75 -0.13 10.55
CA LEU A 179 -8.57 0.73 10.64
C LEU A 179 -7.26 -0.03 10.82
N VAL A 180 -7.25 -1.13 11.58
CA VAL A 180 -6.06 -1.97 11.71
C VAL A 180 -5.70 -2.60 10.37
N SER A 181 -6.69 -3.00 9.58
CA SER A 181 -6.45 -3.51 8.22
C SER A 181 -5.91 -2.43 7.27
N ALA A 182 -6.40 -1.20 7.38
CA ALA A 182 -6.01 -0.11 6.48
C ALA A 182 -4.66 0.53 6.85
N LEU A 183 -4.36 0.63 8.14
CA LEU A 183 -3.23 1.39 8.69
C LEU A 183 -2.14 0.52 9.30
N ASN A 184 -2.40 -0.78 9.46
CA ASN A 184 -1.49 -1.75 10.04
C ASN A 184 -0.92 -1.33 11.42
N GLU A 185 -1.75 -0.74 12.28
CA GLU A 185 -1.36 -0.29 13.62
C GLU A 185 -2.49 -0.49 14.63
N ASP A 186 -2.16 -0.77 15.87
CA ASP A 186 -3.13 -0.87 16.97
C ASP A 186 -3.69 0.51 17.35
N PRO A 187 -4.98 0.63 17.74
CA PRO A 187 -5.59 1.92 18.09
C PRO A 187 -4.83 2.70 19.18
N GLU A 188 -4.17 2.00 20.12
CA GLU A 188 -3.36 2.58 21.20
C GLU A 188 -2.08 3.26 20.70
N ARG A 189 -1.68 2.99 19.47
CA ARG A 189 -0.49 3.54 18.82
C ARG A 189 -0.81 4.37 17.57
N MET A 190 -2.01 4.23 17.06
CA MET A 190 -2.46 4.81 15.80
C MET A 190 -2.72 6.32 15.94
N SER A 191 -2.22 7.14 15.03
CA SER A 191 -2.54 8.56 14.92
C SER A 191 -4.04 8.75 14.63
N VAL A 192 -4.70 9.59 15.42
CA VAL A 192 -6.10 9.96 15.23
C VAL A 192 -6.33 10.68 13.90
N HIS A 193 -5.36 11.43 13.43
CA HIS A 193 -5.40 12.12 12.13
C HIS A 193 -5.59 11.13 10.99
N TYR A 194 -4.72 10.13 10.89
CA TYR A 194 -4.77 9.15 9.82
C TYR A 194 -5.95 8.19 9.93
N ALA A 195 -6.35 7.81 11.16
CA ALA A 195 -7.57 7.05 11.40
C ALA A 195 -8.80 7.81 10.87
N GLY A 196 -8.93 9.07 11.24
CA GLY A 196 -10.00 9.94 10.75
C GLY A 196 -9.98 10.16 9.24
N GLN A 197 -8.78 10.34 8.67
CA GLN A 197 -8.60 10.50 7.23
C GLN A 197 -9.07 9.25 6.46
N VAL A 198 -8.68 8.05 6.90
CA VAL A 198 -9.10 6.80 6.27
C VAL A 198 -10.63 6.68 6.31
N ILE A 199 -11.25 6.86 7.48
CA ILE A 199 -12.73 6.78 7.59
C ILE A 199 -13.40 7.80 6.67
N ARG A 200 -12.96 9.07 6.73
CA ARG A 200 -13.58 10.13 5.92
C ARG A 200 -13.43 9.86 4.44
N LYS A 201 -12.23 9.56 3.95
CA LYS A 201 -11.93 9.38 2.53
C LYS A 201 -12.48 8.07 1.96
N SER A 202 -12.57 7.00 2.76
CA SER A 202 -12.98 5.68 2.26
C SER A 202 -14.46 5.39 2.48
N LEU A 203 -15.06 5.82 3.59
CA LEU A 203 -16.43 5.45 3.95
C LEU A 203 -17.44 6.60 3.84
N LEU A 204 -16.99 7.86 3.92
CA LEU A 204 -17.93 8.98 4.06
C LEU A 204 -18.05 9.84 2.80
N LEU A 205 -16.94 10.06 2.06
CA LEU A 205 -16.92 11.02 0.96
C LEU A 205 -17.71 10.61 -0.27
N SER A 206 -17.69 9.32 -0.62
CA SER A 206 -18.31 8.83 -1.86
C SER A 206 -18.59 7.33 -1.78
N PRO A 207 -19.70 6.83 -2.33
CA PRO A 207 -20.00 5.39 -2.38
C PRO A 207 -18.91 4.57 -3.09
N GLY A 208 -18.30 5.12 -4.14
CA GLY A 208 -17.23 4.44 -4.88
C GLY A 208 -15.88 4.39 -4.16
N ALA A 209 -15.70 5.23 -3.12
CA ALA A 209 -14.42 5.32 -2.40
C ALA A 209 -14.11 4.05 -1.58
N GLY A 210 -15.15 3.38 -1.05
CA GLY A 210 -15.04 2.19 -0.22
C GLY A 210 -14.99 0.87 -1.00
N ARG A 211 -15.12 0.87 -2.34
CA ARG A 211 -14.98 -0.34 -3.15
C ARG A 211 -13.60 -0.97 -2.94
N MET A 212 -13.57 -2.29 -2.74
CA MET A 212 -12.31 -3.01 -2.56
C MET A 212 -11.86 -3.66 -3.87
N GLY A 213 -10.67 -3.30 -4.33
CA GLY A 213 -10.00 -3.94 -5.46
C GLY A 213 -9.02 -5.01 -4.98
N VAL A 214 -9.07 -6.20 -5.59
CA VAL A 214 -8.21 -7.34 -5.26
C VAL A 214 -7.52 -7.83 -6.53
N PRO A 215 -6.17 -7.94 -6.56
CA PRO A 215 -5.45 -8.51 -7.70
C PRO A 215 -5.84 -9.97 -7.95
N THR A 216 -6.09 -10.30 -9.23
CA THR A 216 -6.43 -11.67 -9.69
C THR A 216 -5.23 -12.43 -10.24
N ILE A 217 -4.07 -11.80 -10.27
CA ILE A 217 -2.77 -12.39 -10.65
C ILE A 217 -1.75 -12.12 -9.55
N PRO A 218 -0.63 -12.85 -9.49
CA PRO A 218 0.44 -12.56 -8.53
C PRO A 218 0.96 -11.12 -8.67
N LEU A 219 1.32 -10.52 -7.55
CA LEU A 219 1.79 -9.12 -7.51
C LEU A 219 3.07 -8.91 -8.34
N SER A 220 3.96 -9.91 -8.40
CA SER A 220 5.16 -9.85 -9.25
C SER A 220 4.82 -9.76 -10.75
N ASP A 221 3.75 -10.44 -11.19
CA ASP A 221 3.28 -10.39 -12.57
C ASP A 221 2.60 -9.04 -12.86
N LEU A 222 1.86 -8.51 -11.88
CA LEU A 222 1.20 -7.21 -11.95
C LEU A 222 2.22 -6.08 -12.14
N TYR A 223 3.21 -6.00 -11.25
CA TYR A 223 4.21 -4.92 -11.26
C TYR A 223 5.36 -5.17 -12.22
N GLY A 224 5.57 -6.41 -12.64
CA GLY A 224 6.55 -6.77 -13.67
C GLY A 224 6.32 -6.07 -15.01
N ARG A 225 5.06 -5.68 -15.32
CA ARG A 225 4.69 -4.91 -16.52
C ARG A 225 5.40 -3.55 -16.62
N ALA A 226 5.90 -3.03 -15.51
CA ALA A 226 6.69 -1.81 -15.52
C ALA A 226 8.00 -1.95 -16.30
N ILE A 227 8.56 -3.16 -16.43
CA ILE A 227 9.75 -3.41 -17.25
C ILE A 227 9.47 -3.06 -18.70
N ASP A 228 8.45 -3.67 -19.28
CA ASP A 228 8.05 -3.43 -20.67
C ASP A 228 7.65 -1.96 -20.89
N TYR A 229 6.96 -1.36 -19.92
CA TYR A 229 6.53 0.03 -19.98
C TYR A 229 7.71 1.01 -20.07
N VAL A 230 8.72 0.83 -19.23
CA VAL A 230 9.92 1.68 -19.19
C VAL A 230 10.79 1.42 -20.42
N GLN A 231 11.03 0.15 -20.77
CA GLN A 231 11.89 -0.23 -21.90
C GLN A 231 11.31 0.19 -23.24
N SER A 232 10.00 0.10 -23.45
CA SER A 232 9.34 0.56 -24.69
C SER A 232 9.46 2.08 -24.92
N ARG A 233 9.84 2.84 -23.87
CA ARG A 233 10.09 4.29 -23.92
C ARG A 233 11.59 4.64 -23.87
N GLY A 234 12.46 3.67 -24.17
CA GLY A 234 13.91 3.86 -24.24
C GLY A 234 14.64 3.80 -22.90
N GLY A 235 13.93 3.53 -21.79
CA GLY A 235 14.55 3.36 -20.46
C GLY A 235 15.15 1.98 -20.26
N GLN A 236 15.82 1.79 -19.12
CA GLN A 236 16.49 0.57 -18.71
C GLN A 236 16.02 0.15 -17.31
N VAL A 237 15.85 -1.16 -17.08
CA VAL A 237 15.54 -1.73 -15.77
C VAL A 237 16.58 -2.78 -15.42
N ASP A 238 17.35 -2.51 -14.36
CA ASP A 238 18.43 -3.37 -13.89
C ASP A 238 17.99 -4.06 -12.58
N LEU A 239 17.65 -5.32 -12.69
CA LEU A 239 17.39 -6.19 -11.54
C LEU A 239 18.69 -6.75 -10.96
N ASN A 240 18.66 -7.23 -9.70
CA ASN A 240 19.84 -7.67 -8.96
C ASN A 240 20.94 -6.60 -8.91
N SER A 241 20.56 -5.33 -8.99
CA SER A 241 21.47 -4.20 -9.08
C SER A 241 21.23 -3.21 -7.94
N ALA A 242 22.11 -3.24 -6.95
CA ALA A 242 22.15 -2.26 -5.88
C ALA A 242 23.20 -1.21 -6.17
N PRO A 243 22.98 0.08 -5.87
CA PRO A 243 24.01 1.10 -6.00
C PRO A 243 25.13 0.85 -4.97
N GLY A 244 26.40 1.02 -5.43
CA GLY A 244 27.61 0.86 -4.61
C GLY A 244 28.25 2.19 -4.24
N SER A 245 28.12 3.23 -5.08
CA SER A 245 28.65 4.57 -4.79
C SER A 245 27.91 5.64 -5.57
N PHE A 246 27.97 6.87 -5.06
CA PHE A 246 27.48 8.08 -5.68
C PHE A 246 28.52 9.18 -5.60
N HIS A 247 28.78 9.84 -6.71
CA HIS A 247 29.70 10.95 -6.78
C HIS A 247 29.08 12.10 -7.58
N TRP A 248 29.00 13.28 -6.98
CA TRP A 248 28.54 14.51 -7.64
C TRP A 248 29.71 15.28 -8.26
N SER A 249 29.57 15.71 -9.49
CA SER A 249 30.51 16.61 -10.16
C SER A 249 29.88 18.01 -10.30
N ASP A 250 30.45 19.00 -9.62
CA ASP A 250 30.02 20.38 -9.73
C ASP A 250 30.31 20.96 -11.13
N GLU A 251 31.38 20.50 -11.76
CA GLU A 251 31.77 20.96 -13.12
C GLU A 251 30.74 20.54 -14.17
N ASN A 252 30.36 19.26 -14.16
CA ASN A 252 29.41 18.69 -15.13
C ASN A 252 27.95 18.79 -14.67
N ARG A 253 27.71 19.11 -13.40
CA ARG A 253 26.39 19.09 -12.74
C ARG A 253 25.67 17.74 -12.93
N GLN A 254 26.40 16.68 -12.75
CA GLN A 254 25.94 15.29 -12.93
C GLN A 254 26.38 14.39 -11.78
N TRP A 255 25.59 13.37 -11.55
CA TRP A 255 25.95 12.26 -10.68
C TRP A 255 26.62 11.15 -11.47
N THR A 256 27.67 10.58 -10.92
CA THR A 256 28.23 9.28 -11.33
C THR A 256 27.79 8.23 -10.33
N VAL A 257 27.15 7.18 -10.82
CA VAL A 257 26.62 6.07 -10.01
C VAL A 257 27.31 4.78 -10.41
N THR A 258 27.72 4.00 -9.41
CA THR A 258 28.20 2.64 -9.61
C THR A 258 27.12 1.66 -9.17
N ALA A 259 26.66 0.76 -10.05
CA ALA A 259 25.71 -0.29 -9.72
C ALA A 259 25.89 -1.51 -10.62
N GLY A 260 25.75 -2.73 -10.07
CA GLY A 260 25.87 -3.98 -10.84
C GLY A 260 27.22 -4.14 -11.57
N GLY A 261 28.29 -3.55 -11.04
CA GLY A 261 29.62 -3.55 -11.68
C GLY A 261 29.77 -2.56 -12.85
N GLN A 262 28.78 -1.74 -13.13
CA GLN A 262 28.80 -0.68 -14.16
C GLN A 262 28.94 0.69 -13.51
N ILE A 263 29.57 1.62 -14.25
CA ILE A 263 29.67 3.04 -13.88
C ILE A 263 28.94 3.84 -14.96
N PHE A 264 28.05 4.73 -14.58
CA PHE A 264 27.30 5.58 -15.50
C PHE A 264 26.96 6.93 -14.87
N SER A 265 26.69 7.93 -15.71
CA SER A 265 26.32 9.26 -15.29
C SER A 265 24.81 9.51 -15.45
N CYS A 266 24.26 10.38 -14.61
CA CYS A 266 22.87 10.83 -14.72
C CYS A 266 22.72 12.28 -14.23
N ASP A 267 21.69 12.95 -14.74
CA ASP A 267 21.40 14.35 -14.43
C ASP A 267 20.61 14.50 -13.12
N ALA A 268 19.80 13.48 -12.79
CA ALA A 268 19.00 13.46 -11.56
C ALA A 268 18.87 12.04 -10.99
N ILE A 269 18.62 11.96 -9.68
CA ILE A 269 18.39 10.70 -8.97
C ILE A 269 17.07 10.77 -8.20
N VAL A 270 16.27 9.71 -8.31
CA VAL A 270 15.11 9.46 -7.45
C VAL A 270 15.46 8.34 -6.47
N LEU A 271 15.58 8.66 -5.18
CA LEU A 271 15.79 7.68 -4.11
C LEU A 271 14.44 7.14 -3.64
N ALA A 272 13.94 6.10 -4.30
CA ALA A 272 12.63 5.49 -4.08
C ALA A 272 12.71 4.27 -3.15
N LEU A 273 13.21 4.49 -1.96
CA LEU A 273 13.50 3.45 -0.97
C LEU A 273 12.55 3.54 0.23
N ALA A 274 12.35 2.43 0.95
CA ALA A 274 11.80 2.49 2.28
C ALA A 274 12.77 3.25 3.23
N PHE A 275 12.26 3.81 4.33
CA PHE A 275 13.07 4.65 5.23
C PHE A 275 14.33 3.93 5.73
N GLU A 276 14.26 2.64 6.07
CA GLU A 276 15.41 1.85 6.50
C GLU A 276 16.37 1.54 5.33
N GLY A 277 15.85 1.50 4.11
CA GLY A 277 16.67 1.35 2.90
C GLY A 277 17.49 2.61 2.64
N LEU A 278 16.87 3.78 2.77
CA LEU A 278 17.57 5.06 2.68
C LEU A 278 18.59 5.22 3.80
N SER A 279 18.25 4.90 5.06
CA SER A 279 19.20 4.95 6.18
C SER A 279 20.48 4.15 5.91
N LYS A 280 20.36 2.99 5.25
CA LYS A 280 21.53 2.16 4.86
C LYS A 280 22.30 2.75 3.69
N LEU A 281 21.68 3.56 2.85
CA LEU A 281 22.29 4.16 1.69
C LEU A 281 22.99 5.50 2.02
N LEU A 282 22.58 6.19 3.07
CA LEU A 282 23.14 7.50 3.47
C LEU A 282 24.67 7.53 3.53
N PRO A 283 25.38 6.49 4.05
CA PRO A 283 26.85 6.50 4.07
C PRO A 283 27.52 6.52 2.70
N LEU A 284 26.79 6.23 1.62
CA LEU A 284 27.30 6.25 0.25
C LEU A 284 27.12 7.61 -0.43
N LEU A 285 26.39 8.54 0.21
CA LEU A 285 26.12 9.89 -0.30
C LEU A 285 27.01 10.91 0.41
N PRO A 286 27.29 12.07 -0.23
CA PRO A 286 28.06 13.13 0.42
C PRO A 286 27.41 13.60 1.72
N GLY A 287 28.21 13.69 2.80
CA GLY A 287 27.75 14.20 4.10
C GLY A 287 27.53 15.71 4.07
N ASN A 288 26.44 16.17 4.71
CA ASN A 288 26.15 17.57 4.99
C ASN A 288 25.18 17.67 6.19
N PRO A 289 25.00 18.83 6.83
CA PRO A 289 24.15 18.98 8.02
C PRO A 289 22.69 18.57 7.80
N GLU A 290 22.12 18.85 6.61
CA GLU A 290 20.75 18.49 6.28
C GLU A 290 20.61 16.96 6.13
N ALA A 291 21.62 16.25 5.62
CA ALA A 291 21.65 14.80 5.56
C ALA A 291 21.74 14.16 6.96
N GLU A 292 22.47 14.78 7.89
CA GLU A 292 22.52 14.35 9.30
C GLU A 292 21.13 14.52 9.96
N GLN A 293 20.44 15.64 9.70
CA GLN A 293 19.09 15.84 10.20
C GLN A 293 18.10 14.83 9.59
N LEU A 294 18.21 14.55 8.30
CA LEU A 294 17.41 13.50 7.63
C LEU A 294 17.67 12.13 8.30
N ALA A 295 18.92 11.77 8.54
CA ALA A 295 19.29 10.52 9.21
C ALA A 295 18.65 10.43 10.62
N LYS A 296 18.67 11.51 11.37
CA LYS A 296 18.03 11.60 12.70
C LYS A 296 16.52 11.40 12.60
N ASN A 297 15.85 12.05 11.65
CA ASN A 297 14.42 11.90 11.41
C ASN A 297 14.06 10.46 11.06
N LEU A 298 14.84 9.81 10.16
CA LEU A 298 14.64 8.40 9.80
C LEU A 298 14.78 7.46 11.00
N GLY A 299 15.64 7.78 11.95
CA GLY A 299 15.79 7.04 13.21
C GLY A 299 14.54 7.06 14.11
N GLY A 300 13.61 8.00 13.89
CA GLY A 300 12.33 8.08 14.59
C GLY A 300 11.24 7.17 14.05
N PHE A 301 11.44 6.53 12.88
CA PHE A 301 10.47 5.59 12.32
C PHE A 301 10.59 4.21 12.94
N GLU A 302 9.46 3.57 13.17
CA GLU A 302 9.36 2.18 13.62
C GLU A 302 8.59 1.36 12.59
N HIS A 303 8.75 0.03 12.61
CA HIS A 303 7.98 -0.87 11.77
C HIS A 303 6.73 -1.40 12.46
N SER A 304 5.71 -1.72 11.67
CA SER A 304 4.56 -2.51 12.07
C SER A 304 4.47 -3.78 11.20
N PRO A 305 4.38 -4.98 11.84
CA PRO A 305 4.40 -6.25 11.14
C PRO A 305 3.01 -6.65 10.61
N ILE A 306 3.02 -7.47 9.54
CA ILE A 306 1.86 -8.22 9.05
C ILE A 306 2.24 -9.69 8.97
N THR A 307 1.32 -10.58 9.34
CA THR A 307 1.47 -12.02 9.16
C THR A 307 0.47 -12.54 8.14
N GLY A 308 0.97 -13.12 7.05
CA GLY A 308 0.20 -13.86 6.06
C GLY A 308 0.30 -15.37 6.34
N ILE A 309 -0.84 -16.07 6.29
CA ILE A 309 -0.92 -17.51 6.51
C ILE A 309 -1.58 -18.13 5.29
N HIS A 310 -0.87 -18.98 4.59
CA HIS A 310 -1.29 -19.61 3.35
C HIS A 310 -1.61 -21.09 3.63
N LEU A 311 -2.85 -21.50 3.32
CA LEU A 311 -3.34 -22.85 3.60
C LEU A 311 -3.95 -23.47 2.34
N TRP A 312 -3.50 -24.69 1.98
CA TRP A 312 -4.02 -25.46 0.86
C TRP A 312 -4.77 -26.70 1.37
N PHE A 313 -6.02 -26.84 0.97
CA PHE A 313 -6.90 -27.93 1.35
C PHE A 313 -7.22 -28.84 0.15
N ASP A 314 -7.56 -30.11 0.41
CA ASP A 314 -7.95 -31.09 -0.59
C ASP A 314 -9.32 -30.83 -1.24
N ARG A 315 -10.11 -29.92 -0.66
CA ARG A 315 -11.46 -29.54 -1.13
C ARG A 315 -11.77 -28.07 -0.83
N GLU A 316 -12.84 -27.57 -1.43
CA GLU A 316 -13.33 -26.22 -1.14
C GLU A 316 -13.89 -26.16 0.29
N ILE A 317 -13.48 -25.15 1.05
CA ILE A 317 -13.89 -24.93 2.45
C ILE A 317 -14.94 -23.84 2.60
N THR A 318 -15.09 -22.97 1.62
CA THR A 318 -16.06 -21.86 1.61
C THR A 318 -16.34 -21.35 0.19
N ASP A 319 -17.57 -20.87 -0.02
CA ASP A 319 -18.03 -20.20 -1.23
C ASP A 319 -17.72 -18.69 -1.28
N LEU A 320 -17.17 -18.14 -0.20
CA LEU A 320 -16.81 -16.72 -0.13
C LEU A 320 -15.50 -16.44 -0.86
N ASP A 321 -15.44 -15.31 -1.57
CA ASP A 321 -14.21 -14.80 -2.17
C ASP A 321 -13.28 -14.19 -1.10
N HIS A 322 -13.88 -13.50 -0.12
CA HIS A 322 -13.19 -12.93 1.05
C HIS A 322 -14.16 -12.72 2.22
N ALA A 323 -13.62 -12.60 3.42
CA ALA A 323 -14.39 -12.21 4.62
C ALA A 323 -13.51 -11.52 5.66
N ILE A 324 -14.10 -10.57 6.39
CA ILE A 324 -13.57 -10.04 7.64
C ILE A 324 -14.03 -10.97 8.75
N LEU A 325 -13.11 -11.51 9.53
CA LEU A 325 -13.40 -12.43 10.62
C LEU A 325 -13.43 -11.65 11.94
N LEU A 326 -14.56 -11.73 12.64
CA LEU A 326 -14.79 -10.98 13.88
C LEU A 326 -14.48 -11.83 15.11
N ASP A 327 -14.06 -11.17 16.19
CA ASP A 327 -13.86 -11.76 17.51
C ASP A 327 -12.76 -12.84 17.56
N THR A 328 -11.82 -12.82 16.63
CA THR A 328 -10.69 -13.75 16.53
C THR A 328 -9.39 -13.02 16.26
N THR A 329 -8.27 -13.75 16.30
CA THR A 329 -6.95 -13.20 15.96
C THR A 329 -6.78 -12.96 14.47
N ILE A 330 -7.29 -13.91 13.66
CA ILE A 330 -7.29 -13.79 12.19
C ILE A 330 -8.30 -12.73 11.77
N GLN A 331 -7.86 -11.71 11.05
CA GLN A 331 -8.71 -10.57 10.70
C GLN A 331 -9.38 -10.74 9.34
N TRP A 332 -8.68 -11.35 8.38
CA TRP A 332 -9.18 -11.51 7.02
C TRP A 332 -8.91 -12.90 6.46
N MET A 333 -9.86 -13.37 5.66
CA MET A 333 -9.70 -14.53 4.79
C MET A 333 -9.91 -14.13 3.35
N PHE A 334 -8.99 -14.54 2.45
CA PHE A 334 -9.08 -14.42 1.00
C PHE A 334 -8.99 -15.80 0.35
N ASN A 335 -9.99 -16.14 -0.45
CA ASN A 335 -10.00 -17.43 -1.19
C ASN A 335 -9.24 -17.24 -2.51
N LYS A 336 -7.94 -17.53 -2.50
CA LYS A 336 -7.06 -17.36 -3.65
C LYS A 336 -7.44 -18.25 -4.83
N SER A 337 -8.00 -19.46 -4.58
CA SER A 337 -8.48 -20.34 -5.65
C SER A 337 -9.61 -19.68 -6.45
N ARG A 338 -10.48 -18.89 -5.80
CA ARG A 338 -11.56 -18.16 -6.44
C ARG A 338 -11.12 -16.82 -7.04
N LEU A 339 -10.24 -16.10 -6.34
CA LEU A 339 -9.72 -14.81 -6.77
C LEU A 339 -8.78 -14.94 -7.97
N GLN A 340 -7.97 -16.00 -8.03
CA GLN A 340 -7.01 -16.31 -9.10
C GLN A 340 -7.48 -17.50 -9.95
N ALA A 341 -8.78 -17.64 -10.19
CA ALA A 341 -9.39 -18.82 -10.78
C ALA A 341 -8.81 -19.20 -12.16
N GLU A 342 -8.46 -18.24 -12.99
CA GLU A 342 -7.87 -18.53 -14.31
C GLU A 342 -6.52 -19.24 -14.19
N LYS A 343 -5.65 -18.79 -13.28
CA LYS A 343 -4.32 -19.36 -13.05
C LYS A 343 -4.41 -20.73 -12.34
N ARG A 344 -5.44 -20.94 -11.49
CA ARG A 344 -5.60 -22.11 -10.63
C ARG A 344 -6.68 -23.08 -11.11
N ARG A 345 -7.17 -22.93 -12.35
CA ARG A 345 -8.28 -23.73 -12.93
C ARG A 345 -8.10 -25.24 -12.82
N HIS A 346 -6.87 -25.74 -12.78
CA HIS A 346 -6.55 -27.16 -12.75
C HIS A 346 -6.01 -27.63 -11.38
N GLU A 347 -5.96 -26.75 -10.37
CA GLU A 347 -5.54 -27.14 -9.03
C GLU A 347 -6.73 -27.69 -8.26
N PRO A 348 -6.64 -28.93 -7.73
CA PRO A 348 -7.71 -29.48 -6.89
C PRO A 348 -7.74 -28.81 -5.51
N GLY A 349 -8.93 -28.74 -4.91
CA GLY A 349 -9.11 -28.21 -3.57
C GLY A 349 -9.23 -26.69 -3.49
N SER A 350 -8.85 -26.11 -2.36
CA SER A 350 -8.85 -24.66 -2.17
C SER A 350 -7.56 -24.14 -1.54
N TYR A 351 -7.14 -23.00 -2.00
CA TYR A 351 -6.09 -22.21 -1.41
C TYR A 351 -6.68 -20.94 -0.81
N VAL A 352 -6.51 -20.78 0.50
CA VAL A 352 -6.92 -19.58 1.22
C VAL A 352 -5.72 -18.88 1.84
N GLU A 353 -5.74 -17.56 1.83
CA GLU A 353 -4.78 -16.71 2.50
C GLU A 353 -5.47 -15.99 3.64
N LEU A 354 -4.90 -16.09 4.84
CA LEU A 354 -5.36 -15.42 6.04
C LEU A 354 -4.39 -14.31 6.42
N VAL A 355 -4.91 -13.19 6.89
CA VAL A 355 -4.11 -12.01 7.19
C VAL A 355 -4.35 -11.53 8.61
N VAL A 356 -3.25 -11.22 9.29
CA VAL A 356 -3.23 -10.53 10.59
C VAL A 356 -2.36 -9.29 10.47
N SER A 357 -2.96 -8.12 10.52
CA SER A 357 -2.29 -6.81 10.58
C SER A 357 -1.92 -6.48 12.02
N ALA A 358 -0.95 -5.57 12.21
CA ALA A 358 -0.38 -5.20 13.51
C ALA A 358 0.05 -6.43 14.34
N SER A 359 0.57 -7.46 13.68
CA SER A 359 0.79 -8.81 14.23
C SER A 359 2.02 -8.93 15.14
N ARG A 360 2.28 -7.91 15.98
CA ARG A 360 3.45 -7.89 16.90
C ARG A 360 3.50 -9.11 17.80
N SER A 361 2.36 -9.58 18.30
CA SER A 361 2.25 -10.79 19.13
C SER A 361 2.69 -12.06 18.41
N MET A 362 2.57 -12.10 17.09
CA MET A 362 2.92 -13.28 16.29
C MET A 362 4.39 -13.34 15.87
N VAL A 363 5.14 -12.24 15.98
CA VAL A 363 6.55 -12.19 15.52
C VAL A 363 7.40 -13.27 16.21
N GLY A 364 7.22 -13.47 17.52
CA GLY A 364 7.95 -14.46 18.32
C GLY A 364 7.39 -15.90 18.26
N MET A 365 6.16 -16.11 17.78
CA MET A 365 5.52 -17.42 17.75
C MET A 365 6.21 -18.36 16.75
N GLN A 366 6.20 -19.67 17.02
CA GLN A 366 6.64 -20.67 16.05
C GLN A 366 5.64 -20.79 14.90
N ARG A 367 6.13 -21.16 13.70
CA ARG A 367 5.26 -21.28 12.51
C ARG A 367 4.12 -22.28 12.73
N GLN A 368 4.39 -23.41 13.39
CA GLN A 368 3.37 -24.41 13.66
C GLN A 368 2.28 -23.90 14.62
N GLU A 369 2.65 -23.14 15.63
CA GLU A 369 1.69 -22.51 16.57
C GLU A 369 0.72 -21.56 15.83
N ILE A 370 1.23 -20.80 14.85
CA ILE A 370 0.41 -19.92 14.01
C ILE A 370 -0.52 -20.73 13.10
N ILE A 371 -0.03 -21.83 12.51
CA ILE A 371 -0.85 -22.70 11.66
C ILE A 371 -1.96 -23.34 12.50
N ASP A 372 -1.63 -23.87 13.69
CA ASP A 372 -2.60 -24.52 14.58
C ASP A 372 -3.66 -23.51 15.07
N LEU A 373 -3.26 -22.28 15.38
CA LEU A 373 -4.17 -21.19 15.70
C LEU A 373 -5.12 -20.90 14.52
N ALA A 374 -4.56 -20.73 13.32
CA ALA A 374 -5.33 -20.44 12.12
C ALA A 374 -6.34 -21.54 11.79
N LEU A 375 -5.97 -22.82 11.92
CA LEU A 375 -6.89 -23.95 11.69
C LEU A 375 -8.00 -24.01 12.72
N ARG A 376 -7.71 -23.77 13.99
CA ARG A 376 -8.75 -23.74 15.04
C ARG A 376 -9.76 -22.62 14.79
N GLU A 377 -9.29 -21.39 14.56
CA GLU A 377 -10.18 -20.27 14.32
C GLU A 377 -10.96 -20.44 13.01
N LEU A 378 -10.33 -20.94 11.94
CA LEU A 378 -10.98 -21.10 10.63
C LEU A 378 -12.19 -22.05 10.68
N VAL A 379 -12.15 -23.13 11.49
CA VAL A 379 -13.26 -24.08 11.66
C VAL A 379 -14.49 -23.43 12.30
N GLU A 380 -14.31 -22.43 13.15
CA GLU A 380 -15.41 -21.71 13.79
C GLU A 380 -16.24 -20.91 12.76
N PHE A 381 -15.63 -20.48 11.66
CA PHE A 381 -16.30 -19.74 10.58
C PHE A 381 -16.72 -20.66 9.42
N PHE A 382 -15.89 -21.63 9.11
CA PHE A 382 -16.05 -22.52 7.95
C PHE A 382 -15.97 -23.97 8.40
N PRO A 383 -17.09 -24.59 8.84
CA PRO A 383 -17.09 -25.96 9.36
C PRO A 383 -16.53 -27.02 8.40
N LEU A 384 -16.59 -26.75 7.08
CA LEU A 384 -15.96 -27.62 6.07
C LEU A 384 -14.44 -27.70 6.19
N ALA A 385 -13.80 -26.67 6.75
CA ALA A 385 -12.37 -26.68 7.01
C ALA A 385 -11.95 -27.79 8.00
N GLY A 386 -12.81 -28.13 8.97
CA GLY A 386 -12.59 -29.23 9.89
C GLY A 386 -12.73 -30.64 9.27
N GLN A 387 -13.35 -30.71 8.08
CA GLN A 387 -13.52 -31.96 7.32
C GLN A 387 -12.52 -32.07 6.15
N ALA A 388 -11.83 -30.99 5.83
CA ALA A 388 -10.85 -30.93 4.77
C ALA A 388 -9.46 -31.33 5.27
N LYS A 389 -8.68 -31.98 4.41
CA LYS A 389 -7.29 -32.31 4.70
C LYS A 389 -6.42 -31.12 4.32
N LEU A 390 -5.61 -30.61 5.26
CA LEU A 390 -4.56 -29.66 4.96
C LEU A 390 -3.45 -30.37 4.19
N LEU A 391 -3.15 -29.88 2.99
CA LEU A 391 -2.12 -30.43 2.10
C LEU A 391 -0.80 -29.71 2.26
N LYS A 392 -0.82 -28.37 2.32
CA LYS A 392 0.34 -27.50 2.47
C LYS A 392 -0.01 -26.31 3.35
N ALA A 393 1.00 -25.74 4.01
CA ALA A 393 0.88 -24.50 4.76
C ALA A 393 2.17 -23.68 4.65
N ALA A 394 2.03 -22.35 4.60
CA ALA A 394 3.14 -21.43 4.72
C ALA A 394 2.77 -20.25 5.62
N VAL A 395 3.73 -19.72 6.36
CA VAL A 395 3.58 -18.53 7.20
C VAL A 395 4.64 -17.52 6.80
N VAL A 396 4.19 -16.35 6.40
CA VAL A 396 5.04 -15.21 6.06
C VAL A 396 4.89 -14.17 7.16
N LYS A 397 5.96 -13.88 7.88
CA LYS A 397 6.01 -12.80 8.87
C LYS A 397 6.75 -11.62 8.24
N GLU A 398 6.01 -10.69 7.64
CA GLU A 398 6.61 -9.47 7.13
C GLU A 398 6.78 -8.47 8.28
N VAL A 399 7.92 -8.56 8.94
CA VAL A 399 8.22 -7.74 10.15
C VAL A 399 8.35 -6.25 9.79
N ARG A 400 8.67 -5.95 8.54
CA ARG A 400 8.85 -4.59 8.01
C ARG A 400 7.78 -4.24 6.99
N ALA A 401 6.52 -4.60 7.27
CA ALA A 401 5.43 -4.43 6.32
C ALA A 401 5.14 -2.96 6.03
N THR A 402 4.95 -2.16 7.07
CA THR A 402 4.74 -0.70 6.96
C THR A 402 5.59 0.01 8.02
N TYR A 403 5.71 1.34 7.91
CA TYR A 403 6.07 2.10 9.10
C TYR A 403 4.85 2.24 10.04
N SER A 404 5.12 2.30 11.33
CA SER A 404 4.11 2.48 12.39
C SER A 404 3.58 3.92 12.35
N ILE A 405 2.29 4.09 12.17
CA ILE A 405 1.63 5.38 11.97
C ILE A 405 1.23 6.01 13.31
N ARG A 406 2.23 6.43 14.08
CA ARG A 406 2.07 6.96 15.42
C ARG A 406 1.68 8.43 15.42
N PRO A 407 1.11 8.93 16.54
CA PRO A 407 0.93 10.36 16.78
C PRO A 407 2.24 11.15 16.57
N GLN A 408 2.13 12.36 16.03
CA GLN A 408 3.23 13.30 15.73
C GLN A 408 4.29 12.81 14.72
N LEU A 409 4.05 11.69 14.03
CA LEU A 409 5.02 11.16 13.07
C LEU A 409 5.21 12.08 11.86
N ASP A 410 4.19 12.86 11.49
CA ASP A 410 4.25 13.76 10.33
C ASP A 410 5.37 14.78 10.41
N SER A 411 5.76 15.21 11.61
CA SER A 411 6.89 16.11 11.83
C SER A 411 8.24 15.53 11.38
N LEU A 412 8.36 14.20 11.30
CA LEU A 412 9.56 13.49 10.88
C LEU A 412 9.56 13.18 9.38
N ARG A 413 8.42 13.27 8.72
CA ARG A 413 8.26 12.94 7.29
C ARG A 413 8.79 14.08 6.42
N PRO A 414 9.86 13.86 5.62
CA PRO A 414 10.37 14.89 4.72
C PRO A 414 9.45 15.09 3.51
N SER A 415 9.57 16.23 2.86
CA SER A 415 9.06 16.41 1.49
C SER A 415 9.87 15.57 0.50
N SER A 416 9.53 15.64 -0.80
CA SER A 416 10.33 15.01 -1.86
C SER A 416 11.69 15.69 -2.07
N ALA A 417 11.94 16.87 -1.51
CA ALA A 417 13.25 17.52 -1.57
C ALA A 417 14.30 16.76 -0.74
N SER A 418 15.51 16.73 -1.22
CA SER A 418 16.64 16.08 -0.54
C SER A 418 17.77 17.04 -0.24
N PRO A 419 18.69 16.69 0.66
CA PRO A 419 19.89 17.46 0.96
C PRO A 419 20.93 17.55 -0.18
N TRP A 420 20.74 16.84 -1.27
CA TRP A 420 21.72 16.73 -2.34
C TRP A 420 21.23 17.37 -3.64
N PRO A 421 22.12 17.99 -4.45
CA PRO A 421 21.73 18.58 -5.72
C PRO A 421 21.15 17.53 -6.66
N ALA A 422 20.05 17.86 -7.35
CA ALA A 422 19.35 17.02 -8.31
C ALA A 422 18.97 15.61 -7.79
N VAL A 423 18.78 15.46 -6.49
CA VAL A 423 18.27 14.22 -5.87
C VAL A 423 16.91 14.51 -5.28
N VAL A 424 15.96 13.59 -5.48
CA VAL A 424 14.62 13.64 -4.89
C VAL A 424 14.30 12.36 -4.13
N LEU A 425 13.47 12.49 -3.09
CA LEU A 425 13.05 11.38 -2.25
C LEU A 425 11.66 10.88 -2.67
N ALA A 426 11.47 9.58 -2.66
CA ALA A 426 10.18 8.93 -2.82
C ALA A 426 10.07 7.72 -1.87
N GLY A 427 8.84 7.37 -1.51
CA GLY A 427 8.51 6.29 -0.58
C GLY A 427 7.25 6.63 0.18
N ASP A 428 6.57 5.62 0.71
CA ASP A 428 5.35 5.80 1.51
C ASP A 428 5.54 6.66 2.77
N TRP A 429 6.78 6.78 3.26
CA TRP A 429 7.20 7.55 4.42
C TRP A 429 7.44 9.04 4.14
N VAL A 430 7.51 9.44 2.86
CA VAL A 430 7.59 10.86 2.44
C VAL A 430 6.23 11.55 2.70
N ALA A 431 6.24 12.83 3.04
CA ALA A 431 5.04 13.62 3.33
C ALA A 431 4.17 13.82 2.09
N THR A 432 3.25 12.91 1.84
CA THR A 432 2.30 12.92 0.71
C THR A 432 0.88 13.31 1.13
N GLY A 433 0.64 13.53 2.42
CA GLY A 433 -0.70 13.65 3.00
C GLY A 433 -1.48 12.32 3.05
N TRP A 434 -0.81 11.18 2.75
CA TRP A 434 -1.37 9.84 2.84
C TRP A 434 -0.57 8.98 3.83
N PRO A 435 -1.21 7.97 4.45
CA PRO A 435 -0.55 7.05 5.36
C PRO A 435 0.37 6.05 4.64
N ALA A 436 0.95 5.11 5.41
CA ALA A 436 1.81 4.01 4.95
C ALA A 436 1.04 3.00 4.08
N THR A 437 0.73 3.37 2.85
CA THR A 437 -0.08 2.59 1.92
C THR A 437 0.55 2.51 0.53
N MET A 438 0.06 1.61 -0.32
CA MET A 438 0.43 1.55 -1.73
C MET A 438 0.11 2.88 -2.44
N GLU A 439 -1.03 3.49 -2.13
CA GLU A 439 -1.41 4.82 -2.65
C GLU A 439 -0.39 5.89 -2.25
N GLY A 440 -0.01 5.95 -0.96
CA GLY A 440 1.01 6.88 -0.47
C GLY A 440 2.36 6.71 -1.18
N ALA A 441 2.75 5.46 -1.47
CA ALA A 441 3.98 5.17 -2.21
C ALA A 441 3.90 5.67 -3.67
N VAL A 442 2.82 5.39 -4.39
CA VAL A 442 2.64 5.85 -5.79
C VAL A 442 2.59 7.37 -5.86
N ARG A 443 1.84 8.03 -4.96
CA ARG A 443 1.80 9.50 -4.84
C ARG A 443 3.20 10.08 -4.69
N SER A 444 4.01 9.51 -3.80
CA SER A 444 5.39 10.00 -3.58
C SER A 444 6.25 9.89 -4.84
N GLY A 445 6.07 8.83 -5.62
CA GLY A 445 6.77 8.64 -6.89
C GLY A 445 6.35 9.66 -7.95
N TYR A 446 5.05 9.94 -8.07
CA TYR A 446 4.56 11.00 -8.97
C TYR A 446 5.04 12.38 -8.54
N MET A 447 5.00 12.70 -7.24
CA MET A 447 5.56 13.95 -6.69
C MET A 447 7.06 14.07 -6.99
N ALA A 448 7.83 12.98 -6.90
CA ALA A 448 9.24 12.97 -7.24
C ALA A 448 9.46 13.18 -8.75
N ALA A 449 8.65 12.56 -9.61
CA ALA A 449 8.70 12.78 -11.06
C ALA A 449 8.39 14.24 -11.42
N GLU A 450 7.36 14.84 -10.79
CA GLU A 450 7.06 16.27 -10.96
C GLU A 450 8.21 17.17 -10.49
N ALA A 451 8.90 16.79 -9.41
CA ALA A 451 10.07 17.55 -8.94
C ALA A 451 11.22 17.50 -9.96
N VAL A 452 11.49 16.32 -10.56
CA VAL A 452 12.52 16.18 -11.60
C VAL A 452 12.16 16.99 -12.85
N THR A 453 10.91 16.91 -13.33
CA THR A 453 10.49 17.69 -14.52
C THR A 453 10.56 19.20 -14.31
N ARG A 454 10.33 19.68 -13.07
CA ARG A 454 10.55 21.09 -12.71
C ARG A 454 12.03 21.50 -12.79
N MET A 455 12.97 20.62 -12.49
CA MET A 455 14.41 20.89 -12.62
C MET A 455 14.80 21.13 -14.09
N GLU A 456 14.13 20.45 -15.04
CA GLU A 456 14.31 20.67 -16.49
C GLU A 456 13.67 21.97 -16.97
N GLY A 457 12.80 22.60 -16.18
CA GLY A 457 12.01 23.77 -16.60
C GLY A 457 10.75 23.41 -17.40
N LYS A 458 10.37 22.15 -17.46
CA LYS A 458 9.17 21.62 -18.13
C LYS A 458 8.28 20.86 -17.14
N PRO A 459 7.56 21.53 -16.23
CA PRO A 459 6.81 20.87 -15.18
C PRO A 459 5.75 19.91 -15.74
N GLY A 460 5.86 18.64 -15.41
CA GLY A 460 4.85 17.62 -15.65
C GLY A 460 3.81 17.60 -14.51
N HIS A 461 2.65 17.03 -14.78
CA HIS A 461 1.58 16.82 -13.81
C HIS A 461 1.16 15.34 -13.86
N PHE A 462 1.58 14.59 -12.86
CA PHE A 462 1.32 13.14 -12.78
C PHE A 462 0.40 12.79 -11.61
N LEU A 463 0.46 13.59 -10.54
CA LEU A 463 -0.34 13.38 -9.35
C LEU A 463 -1.83 13.59 -9.67
N GLN A 464 -2.62 12.52 -9.53
CA GLN A 464 -4.06 12.58 -9.70
C GLN A 464 -4.73 13.23 -8.50
N PRO A 465 -5.75 14.07 -8.70
CA PRO A 465 -6.51 14.66 -7.60
C PRO A 465 -7.26 13.58 -6.82
N ASP A 466 -7.43 13.79 -5.52
CA ASP A 466 -8.26 12.91 -4.68
C ASP A 466 -9.70 12.88 -5.20
N LEU A 467 -10.42 11.78 -4.89
CA LEU A 467 -11.85 11.68 -5.22
C LEU A 467 -12.62 12.87 -4.63
N ALA A 468 -13.40 13.52 -5.49
CA ALA A 468 -14.24 14.62 -5.07
C ALA A 468 -15.36 14.11 -4.13
N PRO A 469 -15.71 14.88 -3.10
CA PRO A 469 -16.90 14.60 -2.27
C PRO A 469 -18.16 14.50 -3.13
N THR A 470 -19.06 13.59 -2.76
CA THR A 470 -20.37 13.43 -3.41
C THR A 470 -21.52 13.67 -2.42
N GLY A 471 -22.76 13.74 -2.92
CA GLY A 471 -23.92 13.91 -2.06
C GLY A 471 -23.84 15.13 -1.14
N LEU A 472 -24.19 14.97 0.12
CA LEU A 472 -24.16 16.03 1.13
C LEU A 472 -22.75 16.40 1.57
N MET A 473 -21.78 15.51 1.35
CA MET A 473 -20.37 15.80 1.68
C MET A 473 -19.77 16.94 0.84
N ARG A 474 -20.41 17.34 -0.27
CA ARG A 474 -20.02 18.54 -1.05
C ARG A 474 -20.28 19.86 -0.31
N LEU A 475 -21.14 19.84 0.70
CA LEU A 475 -21.53 21.01 1.48
C LEU A 475 -20.65 21.22 2.72
N LEU A 476 -19.74 20.27 2.99
CA LEU A 476 -18.87 20.27 4.15
C LEU A 476 -17.44 20.59 3.73
N PRO A 477 -16.68 21.33 4.56
CA PRO A 477 -15.31 21.69 4.28
C PRO A 477 -14.36 20.49 4.26
#